data_0accee260c222cdc0a0c4ebb210389b8
#
_entry.id   0accee260c222cdc0a0c4ebb210389b8
#
_cell.length_a   1.000
_cell.length_b   1.000
_cell.length_c   1.000
_cell.angle_alpha   90.00
_cell.angle_beta   90.00
_cell.angle_gamma   90.00
#
_symmetry.space_group_name_H-M   'P 1'
#
loop_
_entity.id
_entity.type
_entity.pdbx_description
1 polymer ?
#
loop_
_entity_poly.entity_id
_entity_poly.type
_entity_poly.pdbx_seq_one_letter_code
_entity_poly.pdbx_strand_id
1 'polypeptide(L)'
;MQDVADQSAAPTTIGADLCAIFVSLELSRSTWLVTSLAPGRGEKMSKHSVPAGDIAALLARFSELRRKACARTGKSFPIVVIQEAGLDGFWIHRVLLSEGIESHVVDAASIATSRRRRRAKTDRIDGETLLRALLAHKRGEPRVCSMVRTPTPEDEDRRRICRERKVLIMERVQHVNRIKGLLFSQGASGYEPLRRDRRVRLDALQTGDGRRLPQHLKAQVCRELDRLELLLEQIKAVEAERDTLLTQQTKASAPPPMLLGVHGVGPEFASVLWSEGLSRHFDNRRQVAAYAGLAPTPWQSGSVNREQGISQSGNPRLSQSISEAGCRV
;
A
#
# COMPACT_ATOMS: atom_id res chain seq x y z
N MET A 1 -56.87 4.56 -40.11
CA MET A 1 -55.42 4.49 -39.80
C MET A 1 -55.20 5.52 -38.70
N GLN A 2 -55.14 5.07 -37.48
CA GLN A 2 -54.91 5.92 -36.32
C GLN A 2 -53.43 5.77 -35.91
N ASP A 3 -52.71 6.89 -35.90
CA ASP A 3 -51.36 6.99 -35.40
C ASP A 3 -51.35 6.74 -33.90
N VAL A 4 -50.66 5.68 -33.49
CA VAL A 4 -50.32 5.43 -32.08
C VAL A 4 -49.00 6.14 -31.81
N ALA A 5 -49.08 7.30 -31.18
CA ALA A 5 -47.90 8.01 -30.66
C ALA A 5 -47.25 7.20 -29.57
N ASP A 6 -46.04 6.74 -29.82
CA ASP A 6 -45.13 6.10 -28.86
C ASP A 6 -44.71 7.13 -27.79
N GLN A 7 -45.39 7.08 -26.62
CA GLN A 7 -44.96 7.83 -25.43
C GLN A 7 -43.80 7.09 -24.77
N SER A 8 -42.58 7.38 -25.23
CA SER A 8 -41.39 7.01 -24.53
C SER A 8 -41.42 7.57 -23.08
N ALA A 9 -41.74 6.71 -22.14
CA ALA A 9 -41.72 7.06 -20.72
C ALA A 9 -40.29 7.48 -20.33
N ALA A 10 -40.15 8.71 -19.85
CA ALA A 10 -38.89 9.20 -19.28
C ALA A 10 -38.38 8.23 -18.18
N PRO A 11 -37.10 7.91 -18.12
CA PRO A 11 -36.57 6.99 -17.10
C PRO A 11 -36.91 7.54 -15.73
N THR A 12 -37.56 6.73 -14.90
CA THR A 12 -37.88 7.06 -13.52
C THR A 12 -36.55 7.24 -12.76
N THR A 13 -36.14 8.50 -12.62
CA THR A 13 -34.97 8.84 -11.81
C THR A 13 -35.39 8.65 -10.34
N ILE A 14 -34.88 7.60 -9.71
CA ILE A 14 -34.98 7.47 -8.25
C ILE A 14 -34.09 8.56 -7.69
N GLY A 15 -34.69 9.70 -7.36
CA GLY A 15 -34.02 10.80 -6.67
C GLY A 15 -33.62 10.36 -5.29
N ALA A 16 -32.39 9.88 -5.12
CA ALA A 16 -31.84 9.59 -3.80
C ALA A 16 -31.65 10.94 -3.10
N ASP A 17 -32.49 11.24 -2.11
CA ASP A 17 -32.27 12.35 -1.20
C ASP A 17 -30.94 12.10 -0.46
N LEU A 18 -29.90 12.82 -0.86
CA LEU A 18 -28.58 12.72 -0.25
C LEU A 18 -28.65 13.33 1.16
N CYS A 19 -28.35 12.53 2.17
CA CYS A 19 -28.28 12.96 3.58
C CYS A 19 -26.96 13.66 3.96
N ALA A 20 -25.96 13.69 3.05
CA ALA A 20 -24.63 14.24 3.27
C ALA A 20 -24.03 14.79 1.96
N ILE A 21 -22.97 15.57 2.08
CA ILE A 21 -22.07 15.91 0.98
C ILE A 21 -20.99 14.83 0.92
N PHE A 22 -20.96 14.07 -0.15
CA PHE A 22 -19.97 13.04 -0.37
C PHE A 22 -18.79 13.57 -1.16
N VAL A 23 -17.57 13.25 -0.70
CA VAL A 23 -16.32 13.76 -1.29
C VAL A 23 -15.34 12.62 -1.45
N SER A 24 -14.68 12.53 -2.60
CA SER A 24 -13.48 11.73 -2.78
C SER A 24 -12.24 12.61 -2.91
N LEU A 25 -11.14 12.17 -2.30
CA LEU A 25 -9.84 12.80 -2.39
C LEU A 25 -8.90 11.89 -3.17
N GLU A 26 -8.35 12.40 -4.25
CA GLU A 26 -7.22 11.80 -4.95
C GLU A 26 -5.97 12.60 -4.59
N LEU A 27 -5.05 11.94 -3.93
CA LEU A 27 -3.86 12.54 -3.35
C LEU A 27 -2.69 12.38 -4.31
N SER A 28 -2.05 13.48 -4.69
CA SER A 28 -0.79 13.49 -5.42
C SER A 28 0.22 14.37 -4.73
N ARG A 29 1.46 14.32 -5.15
CA ARG A 29 2.55 15.12 -4.54
C ARG A 29 2.40 16.62 -4.75
N SER A 30 1.72 17.06 -5.80
CA SER A 30 1.60 18.46 -6.17
C SER A 30 0.20 19.01 -5.96
N THR A 31 -0.83 18.19 -6.16
CA THR A 31 -2.22 18.64 -6.21
C THR A 31 -3.15 17.56 -5.70
N TRP A 32 -4.11 17.93 -4.90
CA TRP A 32 -5.21 17.04 -4.49
C TRP A 32 -6.45 17.36 -5.31
N LEU A 33 -7.03 16.32 -5.92
CA LEU A 33 -8.30 16.44 -6.63
C LEU A 33 -9.46 16.10 -5.70
N VAL A 34 -10.34 17.07 -5.50
CA VAL A 34 -11.55 16.96 -4.68
C VAL A 34 -12.73 16.76 -5.62
N THR A 35 -13.26 15.53 -5.68
CA THR A 35 -14.52 15.27 -6.39
C THR A 35 -15.65 15.22 -5.40
N SER A 36 -16.74 15.91 -5.64
CA SER A 36 -17.85 16.03 -4.68
C SER A 36 -19.21 15.85 -5.32
N LEU A 37 -20.12 15.21 -4.58
CA LEU A 37 -21.54 15.10 -4.86
C LEU A 37 -22.32 15.73 -3.70
N ALA A 38 -23.12 16.73 -3.99
CA ALA A 38 -23.83 17.52 -2.97
C ALA A 38 -25.34 17.54 -3.23
N PRO A 39 -26.16 17.56 -2.17
CA PRO A 39 -27.62 17.67 -2.27
C PRO A 39 -28.07 18.88 -3.09
N GLY A 40 -29.21 18.78 -3.76
CA GLY A 40 -29.79 19.84 -4.58
C GLY A 40 -29.12 20.08 -5.93
N ARG A 41 -28.27 19.14 -6.40
CA ARG A 41 -27.63 19.16 -7.74
C ARG A 41 -27.96 17.95 -8.62
N GLY A 42 -28.85 17.07 -8.17
CA GLY A 42 -29.03 15.77 -8.79
C GLY A 42 -27.73 14.94 -8.68
N GLU A 43 -27.45 14.15 -9.69
CA GLU A 43 -26.25 13.27 -9.72
C GLU A 43 -24.98 13.97 -10.26
N LYS A 44 -25.00 15.30 -10.43
CA LYS A 44 -23.87 16.03 -11.04
C LYS A 44 -22.73 16.19 -10.06
N MET A 45 -21.64 15.48 -10.30
CA MET A 45 -20.38 15.62 -9.54
C MET A 45 -19.64 16.91 -9.93
N SER A 46 -18.98 17.53 -8.97
CA SER A 46 -18.10 18.69 -9.19
C SER A 46 -16.67 18.36 -8.80
N LYS A 47 -15.70 18.91 -9.51
CA LYS A 47 -14.26 18.68 -9.33
C LYS A 47 -13.54 19.97 -9.06
N HIS A 48 -12.61 19.95 -8.10
CA HIS A 48 -11.78 21.08 -7.72
C HIS A 48 -10.41 20.59 -7.33
N SER A 49 -9.39 21.36 -7.69
CA SER A 49 -8.02 21.10 -7.30
C SER A 49 -7.64 21.95 -6.10
N VAL A 50 -6.89 21.36 -5.17
CA VAL A 50 -6.31 22.03 -4.00
C VAL A 50 -4.82 21.72 -4.01
N PRO A 51 -3.92 22.66 -3.68
CA PRO A 51 -2.50 22.38 -3.56
C PRO A 51 -2.24 21.25 -2.55
N ALA A 52 -1.32 20.34 -2.86
CA ALA A 52 -0.99 19.25 -1.94
C ALA A 52 -0.41 19.81 -0.63
N GLY A 53 -0.85 19.26 0.51
CA GLY A 53 -0.43 19.71 1.85
C GLY A 53 -1.22 20.91 2.40
N ASP A 54 -2.01 21.59 1.59
CA ASP A 54 -2.79 22.74 2.03
C ASP A 54 -4.14 22.31 2.65
N ILE A 55 -4.08 21.95 3.93
CA ILE A 55 -5.26 21.57 4.71
C ILE A 55 -6.23 22.75 4.86
N ALA A 56 -5.74 23.97 4.99
CA ALA A 56 -6.60 25.16 5.15
C ALA A 56 -7.44 25.37 3.90
N ALA A 57 -6.84 25.27 2.72
CA ALA A 57 -7.57 25.36 1.44
C ALA A 57 -8.57 24.20 1.27
N LEU A 58 -8.23 22.98 1.72
CA LEU A 58 -9.14 21.83 1.70
C LEU A 58 -10.37 22.08 2.58
N LEU A 59 -10.18 22.51 3.82
CA LEU A 59 -11.26 22.81 4.77
C LEU A 59 -12.11 24.00 4.32
N ALA A 60 -11.49 25.04 3.77
CA ALA A 60 -12.19 26.17 3.15
C ALA A 60 -13.09 25.70 2.00
N ARG A 61 -12.58 24.77 1.17
CA ARG A 61 -13.38 24.14 0.10
C ARG A 61 -14.58 23.36 0.64
N PHE A 62 -14.41 22.63 1.73
CA PHE A 62 -15.51 21.92 2.38
C PHE A 62 -16.56 22.87 2.95
N SER A 63 -16.14 23.96 3.56
CA SER A 63 -17.02 25.02 4.05
C SER A 63 -17.82 25.66 2.91
N GLU A 64 -17.20 25.88 1.77
CA GLU A 64 -17.87 26.37 0.56
C GLU A 64 -18.91 25.38 0.02
N LEU A 65 -18.61 24.08 0.02
CA LEU A 65 -19.55 23.04 -0.40
C LEU A 65 -20.79 23.02 0.52
N ARG A 66 -20.59 23.09 1.84
CA ARG A 66 -21.69 23.20 2.83
C ARG A 66 -22.55 24.43 2.59
N ARG A 67 -21.92 25.59 2.43
CA ARG A 67 -22.63 26.87 2.16
C ARG A 67 -23.48 26.79 0.89
N LYS A 68 -22.91 26.25 -0.20
CA LYS A 68 -23.62 26.08 -1.48
C LYS A 68 -24.78 25.09 -1.39
N ALA A 69 -24.63 23.99 -0.64
CA ALA A 69 -25.70 23.02 -0.42
C ALA A 69 -26.82 23.64 0.43
N CYS A 70 -26.47 24.34 1.50
CA CYS A 70 -27.42 25.05 2.35
C CYS A 70 -28.22 26.12 1.57
N ALA A 71 -27.54 26.92 0.75
CA ALA A 71 -28.21 27.96 -0.08
C ALA A 71 -29.22 27.37 -1.09
N ARG A 72 -29.01 26.12 -1.54
CA ARG A 72 -29.92 25.45 -2.50
C ARG A 72 -31.09 24.73 -1.83
N THR A 73 -30.87 24.18 -0.65
CA THR A 73 -31.81 23.24 -0.01
C THR A 73 -32.43 23.77 1.28
N GLY A 74 -31.90 24.87 1.83
CA GLY A 74 -32.27 25.37 3.16
C GLY A 74 -31.79 24.52 4.33
N LYS A 75 -30.98 23.45 4.06
CA LYS A 75 -30.53 22.49 5.09
C LYS A 75 -29.01 22.44 5.18
N SER A 76 -28.51 22.18 6.39
CA SER A 76 -27.10 21.88 6.62
C SER A 76 -26.83 20.40 6.45
N PHE A 77 -25.69 20.04 5.86
CA PHE A 77 -25.30 18.65 5.59
C PHE A 77 -23.91 18.36 6.14
N PRO A 78 -23.71 17.19 6.74
CA PRO A 78 -22.38 16.70 7.08
C PRO A 78 -21.59 16.39 5.82
N ILE A 79 -20.26 16.37 5.94
CA ILE A 79 -19.36 15.93 4.87
C ILE A 79 -18.86 14.54 5.22
N VAL A 80 -18.88 13.66 4.22
CA VAL A 80 -18.31 12.30 4.30
C VAL A 80 -17.26 12.17 3.21
N VAL A 81 -16.04 11.82 3.60
CA VAL A 81 -14.87 11.78 2.73
C VAL A 81 -14.39 10.35 2.53
N ILE A 82 -13.93 10.04 1.33
CA ILE A 82 -13.18 8.82 1.01
C ILE A 82 -11.87 9.16 0.34
N GLN A 83 -10.81 8.44 0.71
CA GLN A 83 -9.50 8.47 0.06
C GLN A 83 -8.94 7.06 -0.12
N GLU A 84 -8.03 6.85 -1.06
CA GLU A 84 -7.33 5.58 -1.22
C GLU A 84 -6.25 5.42 -0.15
N ALA A 85 -6.03 4.17 0.28
CA ALA A 85 -4.85 3.82 1.04
C ALA A 85 -3.63 3.85 0.11
N GLY A 86 -2.75 4.82 0.29
CA GLY A 86 -1.61 5.09 -0.59
C GLY A 86 -0.33 5.46 0.13
N LEU A 87 0.61 6.03 -0.62
CA LEU A 87 1.91 6.49 -0.13
C LEU A 87 1.80 7.69 0.82
N ASP A 88 0.69 8.43 0.75
CA ASP A 88 0.43 9.62 1.56
C ASP A 88 0.15 9.27 3.04
N GLY A 89 -0.01 7.98 3.36
CA GLY A 89 -0.31 7.54 4.72
C GLY A 89 -1.73 7.88 5.17
N PHE A 90 -1.90 8.05 6.49
CA PHE A 90 -3.23 8.25 7.09
C PHE A 90 -3.38 9.60 7.80
N TRP A 91 -2.42 10.50 7.67
CA TRP A 91 -2.43 11.77 8.38
C TRP A 91 -3.60 12.68 7.99
N ILE A 92 -3.95 12.74 6.69
CA ILE A 92 -5.10 13.51 6.20
C ILE A 92 -6.40 12.97 6.82
N HIS A 93 -6.58 11.65 6.83
CA HIS A 93 -7.73 11.01 7.48
C HIS A 93 -7.84 11.41 8.95
N ARG A 94 -6.73 11.42 9.69
CA ARG A 94 -6.72 11.84 11.12
C ARG A 94 -7.08 13.32 11.28
N VAL A 95 -6.56 14.19 10.42
CA VAL A 95 -6.94 15.62 10.41
C VAL A 95 -8.44 15.78 10.15
N LEU A 96 -8.99 15.07 9.17
CA LEU A 96 -10.42 15.15 8.89
C LEU A 96 -11.27 14.71 10.08
N LEU A 97 -10.87 13.63 10.75
CA LEU A 97 -11.56 13.15 11.97
C LEU A 97 -11.48 14.18 13.11
N SER A 98 -10.32 14.84 13.31
CA SER A 98 -10.18 15.88 14.35
C SER A 98 -11.02 17.12 14.06
N GLU A 99 -11.34 17.40 12.79
CA GLU A 99 -12.25 18.45 12.35
C GLU A 99 -13.74 18.00 12.38
N GLY A 100 -14.04 16.84 12.93
CA GLY A 100 -15.40 16.29 13.01
C GLY A 100 -15.98 15.86 11.65
N ILE A 101 -15.12 15.61 10.66
CA ILE A 101 -15.50 15.17 9.32
C ILE A 101 -15.38 13.65 9.26
N GLU A 102 -16.47 12.97 8.89
CA GLU A 102 -16.44 11.52 8.67
C GLU A 102 -15.52 11.19 7.49
N SER A 103 -14.49 10.39 7.74
CA SER A 103 -13.49 10.03 6.75
C SER A 103 -13.30 8.52 6.66
N HIS A 104 -13.21 8.00 5.45
CA HIS A 104 -12.98 6.60 5.13
C HIS A 104 -11.73 6.45 4.28
N VAL A 105 -10.98 5.38 4.54
CA VAL A 105 -9.84 4.97 3.73
C VAL A 105 -10.18 3.64 3.07
N VAL A 106 -10.08 3.55 1.76
CA VAL A 106 -10.43 2.35 1.00
C VAL A 106 -9.19 1.69 0.41
N ASP A 107 -9.21 0.36 0.35
CA ASP A 107 -8.24 -0.40 -0.44
C ASP A 107 -8.61 -0.30 -1.93
N ALA A 108 -7.82 0.44 -2.70
CA ALA A 108 -8.05 0.66 -4.13
C ALA A 108 -8.18 -0.67 -4.92
N ALA A 109 -7.41 -1.69 -4.53
CA ALA A 109 -7.46 -3.00 -5.19
C ALA A 109 -8.78 -3.74 -4.97
N SER A 110 -9.53 -3.39 -3.93
CA SER A 110 -10.82 -3.99 -3.59
C SER A 110 -12.00 -3.40 -4.37
N ILE A 111 -11.83 -2.24 -4.99
CA ILE A 111 -12.91 -1.57 -5.73
C ILE A 111 -13.17 -2.32 -7.04
N ALA A 112 -14.41 -2.74 -7.25
CA ALA A 112 -14.83 -3.41 -8.46
C ALA A 112 -14.75 -2.46 -9.67
N THR A 113 -13.72 -2.64 -10.51
CA THR A 113 -13.54 -1.87 -11.73
C THR A 113 -14.02 -2.63 -12.96
N SER A 114 -14.75 -1.95 -13.87
CA SER A 114 -15.16 -2.54 -15.13
C SER A 114 -13.96 -2.95 -15.97
N ARG A 115 -13.95 -4.21 -16.49
CA ARG A 115 -12.87 -4.73 -17.35
C ARG A 115 -12.61 -3.85 -18.59
N ARG A 116 -13.62 -3.17 -19.10
CA ARG A 116 -13.51 -2.27 -20.27
C ARG A 116 -12.77 -0.98 -19.96
N ARG A 117 -12.74 -0.53 -18.70
CA ARG A 117 -12.09 0.72 -18.25
C ARG A 117 -10.62 0.54 -17.79
N ARG A 118 -10.12 -0.69 -17.69
CA ARG A 118 -8.76 -0.98 -17.22
C ARG A 118 -7.63 -0.34 -18.04
N ARG A 119 -7.91 0.09 -19.27
CA ARG A 119 -6.91 0.69 -20.19
C ARG A 119 -6.84 2.23 -20.14
N ALA A 120 -7.83 2.90 -19.56
CA ALA A 120 -7.85 4.35 -19.43
C ALA A 120 -7.77 4.75 -17.95
N LYS A 121 -6.55 5.01 -17.48
CA LYS A 121 -6.32 5.56 -16.13
C LYS A 121 -6.19 7.07 -16.26
N THR A 122 -7.16 7.81 -15.70
CA THR A 122 -7.07 9.26 -15.52
C THR A 122 -7.60 9.59 -14.13
N ASP A 123 -6.96 10.50 -13.43
CA ASP A 123 -7.35 10.97 -12.09
C ASP A 123 -8.84 11.37 -12.03
N ARG A 124 -9.37 11.80 -13.17
CA ARG A 124 -10.79 12.15 -13.29
C ARG A 124 -11.75 10.96 -13.15
N ILE A 125 -11.35 9.78 -13.63
CA ILE A 125 -12.17 8.55 -13.58
C ILE A 125 -12.05 7.95 -12.17
N ASP A 126 -10.89 8.09 -11.55
CA ASP A 126 -10.60 7.50 -10.25
C ASP A 126 -11.43 8.17 -9.15
N GLY A 127 -11.53 9.52 -9.10
CA GLY A 127 -12.35 10.24 -8.13
C GLY A 127 -13.85 9.95 -8.22
N GLU A 128 -14.39 9.81 -9.42
CA GLU A 128 -15.78 9.40 -9.58
C GLU A 128 -16.03 7.96 -9.13
N THR A 129 -15.06 7.07 -9.37
CA THR A 129 -15.14 5.67 -8.96
C THR A 129 -15.07 5.53 -7.44
N LEU A 130 -14.16 6.27 -6.79
CA LEU A 130 -14.08 6.34 -5.34
C LEU A 130 -15.39 6.85 -4.72
N LEU A 131 -15.94 7.91 -5.30
CA LEU A 131 -17.19 8.50 -4.80
C LEU A 131 -18.37 7.53 -4.93
N ARG A 132 -18.45 6.78 -6.04
CA ARG A 132 -19.47 5.75 -6.24
C ARG A 132 -19.29 4.58 -5.25
N ALA A 133 -18.05 4.16 -4.99
CA ALA A 133 -17.75 3.15 -3.99
C ALA A 133 -18.18 3.59 -2.58
N LEU A 134 -17.93 4.86 -2.21
CA LEU A 134 -18.40 5.43 -0.95
C LEU A 134 -19.93 5.41 -0.84
N LEU A 135 -20.63 5.84 -1.87
CA LEU A 135 -22.09 5.85 -1.89
C LEU A 135 -22.69 4.45 -1.74
N ALA A 136 -22.13 3.48 -2.47
CA ALA A 136 -22.57 2.10 -2.39
C ALA A 136 -22.27 1.49 -0.99
N HIS A 137 -21.10 1.78 -0.42
CA HIS A 137 -20.76 1.38 0.96
C HIS A 137 -21.74 1.98 1.98
N LYS A 138 -22.05 3.28 1.88
CA LYS A 138 -23.00 3.97 2.79
C LYS A 138 -24.44 3.46 2.65
N ARG A 139 -24.81 2.88 1.52
CA ARG A 139 -26.09 2.18 1.34
C ARG A 139 -26.09 0.75 1.88
N GLY A 140 -24.93 0.25 2.36
CA GLY A 140 -24.80 -1.11 2.85
C GLY A 140 -24.74 -2.17 1.74
N GLU A 141 -24.40 -1.77 0.51
CA GLU A 141 -24.25 -2.72 -0.60
C GLU A 141 -23.07 -3.67 -0.34
N PRO A 142 -23.26 -5.00 -0.39
CA PRO A 142 -22.21 -5.95 -0.06
C PRO A 142 -21.14 -6.01 -1.16
N ARG A 143 -19.90 -6.24 -0.76
CA ARG A 143 -18.76 -6.54 -1.68
C ARG A 143 -18.40 -5.45 -2.68
N VAL A 144 -18.72 -4.20 -2.38
CA VAL A 144 -18.40 -3.06 -3.26
C VAL A 144 -16.94 -2.65 -3.14
N CYS A 145 -16.46 -2.55 -1.91
CA CYS A 145 -15.08 -2.22 -1.59
C CYS A 145 -14.74 -2.67 -0.16
N SER A 146 -13.46 -2.71 0.16
CA SER A 146 -12.95 -3.01 1.49
C SER A 146 -12.40 -1.73 2.12
N MET A 147 -13.05 -1.25 3.18
CA MET A 147 -12.53 -0.13 3.97
C MET A 147 -11.33 -0.58 4.80
N VAL A 148 -10.29 0.23 4.78
CA VAL A 148 -9.07 -0.03 5.53
C VAL A 148 -9.26 0.46 6.97
N ARG A 149 -9.05 -0.43 7.94
CA ARG A 149 -8.89 0.02 9.33
C ARG A 149 -7.59 0.80 9.43
N THR A 150 -7.72 2.08 9.75
CA THR A 150 -6.59 2.97 9.89
C THR A 150 -5.73 2.54 11.08
N PRO A 151 -4.43 2.31 10.91
CA PRO A 151 -3.52 2.02 12.01
C PRO A 151 -3.35 3.22 12.93
N THR A 152 -3.00 2.98 14.18
CA THR A 152 -2.56 4.08 15.06
C THR A 152 -1.24 4.66 14.55
N PRO A 153 -0.86 5.90 14.97
CA PRO A 153 0.45 6.45 14.66
C PRO A 153 1.61 5.52 15.07
N GLU A 154 1.48 4.87 16.23
CA GLU A 154 2.47 3.93 16.76
C GLU A 154 2.55 2.64 15.92
N ASP A 155 1.41 2.12 15.44
CA ASP A 155 1.37 0.97 14.53
C ASP A 155 1.97 1.32 13.16
N GLU A 156 1.74 2.55 12.70
CA GLU A 156 2.28 3.05 11.43
C GLU A 156 3.82 3.22 11.51
N ASP A 157 4.31 3.73 12.64
CA ASP A 157 5.74 3.89 12.90
C ASP A 157 6.44 2.53 13.04
N ARG A 158 5.87 1.61 13.80
CA ARG A 158 6.40 0.24 13.96
C ARG A 158 6.62 -0.48 12.63
N ARG A 159 5.77 -0.24 11.63
CA ARG A 159 5.94 -0.81 10.28
C ARG A 159 7.21 -0.33 9.58
N ARG A 160 7.74 0.85 9.96
CA ARG A 160 8.93 1.42 9.30
C ARG A 160 10.13 0.52 9.46
N ILE A 161 10.34 -0.06 10.63
CA ILE A 161 11.48 -0.93 10.94
C ILE A 161 11.59 -2.10 9.95
N CYS A 162 10.51 -2.85 9.74
CA CYS A 162 10.51 -3.95 8.77
C CYS A 162 10.68 -3.46 7.33
N ARG A 163 10.14 -2.30 7.02
CA ARG A 163 10.23 -1.70 5.67
C ARG A 163 11.63 -1.20 5.38
N GLU A 164 12.26 -0.54 6.33
CA GLU A 164 13.64 -0.08 6.26
C GLU A 164 14.60 -1.26 6.12
N ARG A 165 14.49 -2.26 7.00
CA ARG A 165 15.30 -3.48 6.88
C ARG A 165 15.23 -4.10 5.48
N LYS A 166 14.04 -4.21 4.90
CA LYS A 166 13.87 -4.73 3.54
C LYS A 166 14.64 -3.92 2.51
N VAL A 167 14.60 -2.59 2.58
CA VAL A 167 15.36 -1.71 1.68
C VAL A 167 16.86 -1.92 1.86
N LEU A 168 17.36 -1.92 3.08
CA LEU A 168 18.79 -2.15 3.38
C LEU A 168 19.28 -3.51 2.87
N ILE A 169 18.46 -4.56 3.00
CA ILE A 169 18.79 -5.90 2.45
C ILE A 169 18.87 -5.85 0.92
N MET A 170 17.95 -5.16 0.25
CA MET A 170 17.98 -5.03 -1.22
C MET A 170 19.24 -4.26 -1.68
N GLU A 171 19.59 -3.17 -1.01
CA GLU A 171 20.80 -2.38 -1.30
C GLU A 171 22.05 -3.22 -1.05
N ARG A 172 22.11 -4.00 0.03
CA ARG A 172 23.20 -4.96 0.27
C ARG A 172 23.38 -5.92 -0.91
N VAL A 173 22.31 -6.50 -1.42
CA VAL A 173 22.36 -7.42 -2.56
C VAL A 173 22.87 -6.69 -3.81
N GLN A 174 22.43 -5.45 -4.05
CA GLN A 174 22.90 -4.65 -5.18
C GLN A 174 24.40 -4.37 -5.11
N HIS A 175 24.94 -3.98 -3.95
CA HIS A 175 26.37 -3.74 -3.76
C HIS A 175 27.19 -5.03 -3.91
N VAL A 176 26.73 -6.14 -3.35
CA VAL A 176 27.37 -7.46 -3.51
C VAL A 176 27.44 -7.85 -5.00
N ASN A 177 26.34 -7.73 -5.72
CA ASN A 177 26.28 -8.08 -7.14
C ASN A 177 27.16 -7.13 -7.99
N ARG A 178 27.20 -5.85 -7.66
CA ARG A 178 28.05 -4.86 -8.35
C ARG A 178 29.53 -5.18 -8.16
N ILE A 179 29.97 -5.47 -6.95
CA ILE A 179 31.35 -5.88 -6.67
C ILE A 179 31.70 -7.15 -7.45
N LYS A 180 30.85 -8.18 -7.39
CA LYS A 180 31.05 -9.42 -8.13
C LYS A 180 31.13 -9.19 -9.64
N GLY A 181 30.25 -8.36 -10.20
CA GLY A 181 30.25 -8.00 -11.61
C GLY A 181 31.51 -7.26 -12.07
N LEU A 182 31.96 -6.28 -11.26
CA LEU A 182 33.19 -5.55 -11.53
C LEU A 182 34.44 -6.47 -11.57
N LEU A 183 34.53 -7.39 -10.63
CA LEU A 183 35.65 -8.35 -10.55
C LEU A 183 35.55 -9.42 -11.64
N PHE A 184 34.34 -9.88 -11.94
CA PHE A 184 34.10 -10.87 -13.00
C PHE A 184 34.56 -10.37 -14.38
N SER A 185 34.39 -9.06 -14.68
CA SER A 185 34.84 -8.45 -15.92
C SER A 185 36.36 -8.47 -16.10
N GLN A 186 37.13 -8.78 -15.05
CA GLN A 186 38.60 -8.95 -15.07
C GLN A 186 38.99 -10.42 -14.89
N GLY A 187 38.08 -11.35 -15.04
CA GLY A 187 38.33 -12.79 -14.86
C GLY A 187 38.54 -13.24 -13.41
N ALA A 188 38.30 -12.34 -12.44
CA ALA A 188 38.39 -12.68 -11.04
C ALA A 188 37.04 -13.21 -10.56
N SER A 189 36.90 -14.55 -10.44
CA SER A 189 35.74 -15.26 -9.93
C SER A 189 35.95 -15.72 -8.49
N GLY A 190 34.88 -16.03 -7.77
CA GLY A 190 34.95 -16.59 -6.42
C GLY A 190 35.24 -15.57 -5.29
N TYR A 191 35.22 -14.29 -5.56
CA TYR A 191 35.30 -13.28 -4.52
C TYR A 191 33.96 -13.12 -3.80
N GLU A 192 33.98 -13.19 -2.46
CA GLU A 192 32.81 -13.11 -1.63
C GLU A 192 32.83 -11.83 -0.75
N PRO A 193 32.06 -10.77 -1.13
CA PRO A 193 32.09 -9.47 -0.45
C PRO A 193 31.60 -9.49 1.00
N LEU A 194 30.83 -10.51 1.39
CA LEU A 194 30.30 -10.63 2.75
C LEU A 194 31.25 -11.33 3.74
N ARG A 195 32.36 -11.86 3.30
CA ARG A 195 33.36 -12.48 4.19
C ARG A 195 34.00 -11.43 5.11
N ARG A 196 34.44 -11.85 6.30
CA ARG A 196 35.12 -10.98 7.25
C ARG A 196 36.49 -10.52 6.72
N ASP A 197 37.20 -11.38 5.99
CA ASP A 197 38.54 -11.14 5.41
C ASP A 197 38.49 -10.50 4.01
N ARG A 198 37.34 -9.94 3.61
CA ARG A 198 37.10 -9.40 2.27
C ARG A 198 38.15 -8.40 1.78
N ARG A 199 38.64 -7.51 2.65
CA ARG A 199 39.63 -6.49 2.25
C ARG A 199 41.00 -7.13 2.02
N VAL A 200 41.44 -8.01 2.90
CA VAL A 200 42.70 -8.76 2.73
C VAL A 200 42.67 -9.59 1.45
N ARG A 201 41.56 -10.25 1.18
CA ARG A 201 41.37 -11.03 -0.06
C ARG A 201 41.37 -10.13 -1.31
N LEU A 202 40.80 -8.91 -1.25
CA LEU A 202 40.84 -7.98 -2.35
C LEU A 202 42.25 -7.52 -2.66
N ASP A 203 43.09 -7.31 -1.63
CA ASP A 203 44.49 -6.91 -1.80
C ASP A 203 45.37 -8.00 -2.49
N ALA A 204 45.06 -9.26 -2.21
CA ALA A 204 45.75 -10.41 -2.79
C ALA A 204 45.16 -10.85 -4.15
N LEU A 205 44.01 -10.26 -4.58
CA LEU A 205 43.31 -10.72 -5.77
C LEU A 205 44.03 -10.31 -7.04
N GLN A 206 44.10 -11.28 -7.98
CA GLN A 206 44.63 -11.06 -9.32
C GLN A 206 43.55 -11.16 -10.40
N THR A 207 43.79 -10.57 -11.54
CA THR A 207 42.97 -10.74 -12.73
C THR A 207 43.13 -12.15 -13.32
N GLY A 208 42.22 -12.57 -14.19
CA GLY A 208 42.29 -13.90 -14.82
C GLY A 208 43.53 -14.14 -15.67
N ASP A 209 44.23 -13.09 -16.08
CA ASP A 209 45.51 -13.14 -16.78
C ASP A 209 46.73 -12.98 -15.84
N GLY A 210 46.53 -13.08 -14.51
CA GLY A 210 47.61 -13.11 -13.51
C GLY A 210 48.16 -11.73 -13.09
N ARG A 211 47.63 -10.62 -13.60
CA ARG A 211 48.04 -9.29 -13.21
C ARG A 211 47.40 -8.83 -11.91
N ARG A 212 47.97 -7.84 -11.25
CA ARG A 212 47.31 -7.13 -10.15
C ARG A 212 46.05 -6.43 -10.65
N LEU A 213 45.04 -6.30 -9.77
CA LEU A 213 43.85 -5.52 -10.12
C LEU A 213 44.21 -4.10 -10.55
N PRO A 214 43.61 -3.57 -11.66
CA PRO A 214 43.81 -2.18 -12.07
C PRO A 214 43.45 -1.22 -10.93
N GLN A 215 44.27 -0.17 -10.77
CA GLN A 215 44.18 0.76 -9.65
C GLN A 215 42.79 1.38 -9.51
N HIS A 216 42.20 1.85 -10.60
CA HIS A 216 40.87 2.50 -10.53
C HIS A 216 39.76 1.50 -10.24
N LEU A 217 39.84 0.27 -10.75
CA LEU A 217 38.93 -0.80 -10.42
C LEU A 217 39.00 -1.15 -8.92
N LYS A 218 40.21 -1.35 -8.41
CA LYS A 218 40.42 -1.63 -6.99
C LYS A 218 39.85 -0.52 -6.10
N ALA A 219 40.11 0.74 -6.44
CA ALA A 219 39.56 1.89 -5.73
C ALA A 219 38.04 1.94 -5.81
N GLN A 220 37.41 1.59 -6.93
CA GLN A 220 35.97 1.50 -7.08
C GLN A 220 35.39 0.38 -6.19
N VAL A 221 36.00 -0.80 -6.20
CA VAL A 221 35.58 -1.92 -5.34
C VAL A 221 35.72 -1.55 -3.85
N CYS A 222 36.80 -0.86 -3.46
CA CYS A 222 36.94 -0.38 -2.08
C CYS A 222 35.79 0.54 -1.66
N ARG A 223 35.39 1.50 -2.51
CA ARG A 223 34.24 2.38 -2.21
C ARG A 223 32.91 1.62 -2.14
N GLU A 224 32.75 0.56 -2.92
CA GLU A 224 31.56 -0.32 -2.81
C GLU A 224 31.59 -1.15 -1.51
N LEU A 225 32.77 -1.58 -1.05
CA LEU A 225 32.93 -2.25 0.24
C LEU A 225 32.67 -1.31 1.41
N ASP A 226 33.07 -0.03 1.34
CA ASP A 226 32.77 0.97 2.39
C ASP A 226 31.25 1.12 2.54
N ARG A 227 30.50 1.22 1.45
CA ARG A 227 29.03 1.28 1.47
C ARG A 227 28.43 -0.01 2.02
N LEU A 228 28.95 -1.15 1.59
CA LEU A 228 28.48 -2.45 2.06
C LEU A 228 28.70 -2.63 3.57
N GLU A 229 29.79 -2.17 4.10
CA GLU A 229 30.11 -2.24 5.53
C GLU A 229 29.14 -1.37 6.36
N LEU A 230 28.90 -0.13 5.89
CA LEU A 230 27.89 0.75 6.50
C LEU A 230 26.50 0.12 6.50
N LEU A 231 26.08 -0.48 5.36
CA LEU A 231 24.80 -1.17 5.25
C LEU A 231 24.69 -2.35 6.22
N LEU A 232 25.77 -3.11 6.41
CA LEU A 232 25.79 -4.24 7.36
C LEU A 232 25.64 -3.77 8.81
N GLU A 233 26.21 -2.63 9.16
CA GLU A 233 26.05 -2.00 10.48
C GLU A 233 24.61 -1.50 10.68
N GLN A 234 24.03 -0.81 9.69
CA GLN A 234 22.65 -0.34 9.73
C GLN A 234 21.65 -1.49 9.82
N ILE A 235 21.84 -2.58 9.07
CA ILE A 235 20.99 -3.77 9.17
C ILE A 235 21.02 -4.33 10.60
N LYS A 236 22.19 -4.45 11.22
CA LYS A 236 22.31 -4.93 12.61
C LYS A 236 21.58 -3.99 13.59
N ALA A 237 21.71 -2.68 13.41
CA ALA A 237 21.03 -1.70 14.28
C ALA A 237 19.51 -1.84 14.19
N VAL A 238 18.96 -1.89 12.97
CA VAL A 238 17.51 -2.04 12.73
C VAL A 238 17.00 -3.41 13.24
N GLU A 239 17.79 -4.47 13.09
CA GLU A 239 17.44 -5.79 13.63
C GLU A 239 17.44 -5.81 15.16
N ALA A 240 18.39 -5.15 15.81
CA ALA A 240 18.43 -5.01 17.26
C ALA A 240 17.23 -4.21 17.80
N GLU A 241 16.86 -3.12 17.11
CA GLU A 241 15.69 -2.32 17.46
C GLU A 241 14.40 -3.16 17.32
N ARG A 242 14.23 -3.89 16.22
CA ARG A 242 13.12 -4.82 16.03
C ARG A 242 13.02 -5.84 17.15
N ASP A 243 14.14 -6.48 17.52
CA ASP A 243 14.17 -7.52 18.52
C ASP A 243 13.84 -6.96 19.92
N THR A 244 14.29 -5.74 20.20
CA THR A 244 13.93 -5.00 21.42
C THR A 244 12.42 -4.77 21.49
N LEU A 245 11.79 -4.30 20.38
CA LEU A 245 10.34 -4.10 20.34
C LEU A 245 9.55 -5.38 20.53
N LEU A 246 10.02 -6.50 19.97
CA LEU A 246 9.37 -7.81 20.14
C LEU A 246 9.45 -8.29 21.60
N THR A 247 10.57 -8.05 22.29
CA THR A 247 10.79 -8.49 23.68
C THR A 247 10.13 -7.58 24.71
N GLN A 248 9.93 -6.29 24.41
CA GLN A 248 9.21 -5.36 25.29
C GLN A 248 7.74 -5.73 25.52
N GLN A 249 7.17 -6.56 24.67
CA GLN A 249 5.81 -7.07 24.82
C GLN A 249 5.80 -8.26 25.81
N THR A 250 5.73 -7.95 27.09
CA THR A 250 5.89 -8.95 28.17
C THR A 250 4.64 -9.78 28.45
N LYS A 251 3.47 -9.38 28.00
CA LYS A 251 2.24 -10.15 28.20
C LYS A 251 2.23 -11.36 27.31
N ALA A 252 2.13 -12.57 27.87
CA ALA A 252 2.08 -13.84 27.12
C ALA A 252 0.95 -13.89 26.07
N SER A 253 -0.12 -13.13 26.29
CA SER A 253 -1.23 -12.97 25.33
C SER A 253 -0.98 -11.91 24.25
N ALA A 254 0.14 -11.21 24.28
CA ALA A 254 0.48 -10.26 23.24
C ALA A 254 0.90 -11.00 21.94
N PRO A 255 0.57 -10.46 20.75
CA PRO A 255 0.89 -11.12 19.49
C PRO A 255 2.37 -11.50 19.32
N PRO A 256 3.38 -10.67 19.63
CA PRO A 256 4.77 -11.03 19.43
C PRO A 256 5.24 -12.28 20.20
N PRO A 257 5.03 -12.41 21.53
CA PRO A 257 5.39 -13.63 22.25
C PRO A 257 4.67 -14.89 21.72
N MET A 258 3.40 -14.77 21.38
CA MET A 258 2.64 -15.88 20.79
C MET A 258 3.23 -16.32 19.45
N LEU A 259 3.60 -15.38 18.58
CA LEU A 259 4.19 -15.68 17.27
C LEU A 259 5.57 -16.31 17.41
N LEU A 260 6.42 -15.79 18.30
CA LEU A 260 7.76 -16.34 18.54
C LEU A 260 7.72 -17.75 19.16
N GLY A 261 6.63 -18.12 19.83
CA GLY A 261 6.39 -19.47 20.32
C GLY A 261 6.02 -20.50 19.24
N VAL A 262 5.70 -20.05 18.03
CA VAL A 262 5.37 -20.95 16.91
C VAL A 262 6.66 -21.45 16.25
N HIS A 263 6.80 -22.78 16.14
CA HIS A 263 7.95 -23.39 15.47
C HIS A 263 8.12 -22.88 14.04
N GLY A 264 9.34 -22.47 13.66
CA GLY A 264 9.65 -21.90 12.34
C GLY A 264 9.37 -20.40 12.19
N VAL A 265 8.76 -19.75 13.18
CA VAL A 265 8.51 -18.30 13.16
C VAL A 265 9.66 -17.58 13.88
N GLY A 266 10.60 -17.04 13.11
CA GLY A 266 11.68 -16.19 13.63
C GLY A 266 11.26 -14.73 13.84
N PRO A 267 12.17 -13.88 14.43
CA PRO A 267 11.86 -12.48 14.74
C PRO A 267 11.39 -11.66 13.55
N GLU A 268 11.97 -11.87 12.37
CA GLU A 268 11.57 -11.17 11.15
C GLU A 268 10.12 -11.47 10.78
N PHE A 269 9.79 -12.77 10.75
CA PHE A 269 8.45 -13.19 10.37
C PHE A 269 7.41 -12.79 11.41
N ALA A 270 7.73 -12.92 12.70
CA ALA A 270 6.88 -12.44 13.79
C ALA A 270 6.61 -10.94 13.68
N SER A 271 7.63 -10.14 13.37
CA SER A 271 7.51 -8.70 13.23
C SER A 271 6.66 -8.29 12.03
N VAL A 272 6.83 -8.94 10.88
CA VAL A 272 6.01 -8.68 9.69
C VAL A 272 4.55 -9.10 9.91
N LEU A 273 4.30 -10.29 10.48
CA LEU A 273 2.95 -10.72 10.82
C LEU A 273 2.27 -9.74 11.78
N TRP A 274 2.98 -9.32 12.83
CA TRP A 274 2.45 -8.38 13.81
C TRP A 274 2.14 -7.03 13.20
N SER A 275 3.07 -6.46 12.45
CA SER A 275 2.94 -5.09 11.92
C SER A 275 2.03 -4.97 10.69
N GLU A 276 2.08 -5.93 9.77
CA GLU A 276 1.36 -5.86 8.49
C GLU A 276 0.06 -6.69 8.48
N GLY A 277 -0.04 -7.74 9.30
CA GLY A 277 -1.18 -8.67 9.34
C GLY A 277 -2.11 -8.45 10.54
N LEU A 278 -1.60 -8.61 11.76
CA LEU A 278 -2.42 -8.67 12.98
C LEU A 278 -2.95 -7.32 13.46
N SER A 279 -2.56 -6.23 12.84
CA SER A 279 -3.19 -4.92 13.03
C SER A 279 -4.60 -4.85 12.41
N ARG A 280 -4.99 -5.85 11.63
CA ARG A 280 -6.30 -5.97 10.99
C ARG A 280 -7.16 -7.03 11.68
N HIS A 281 -8.48 -6.88 11.58
CA HIS A 281 -9.42 -7.92 11.93
C HIS A 281 -9.76 -8.76 10.70
N PHE A 282 -9.73 -10.08 10.85
CA PHE A 282 -10.15 -11.03 9.83
C PHE A 282 -11.19 -11.98 10.42
N ASP A 283 -12.32 -12.13 9.76
CA ASP A 283 -13.39 -13.03 10.22
C ASP A 283 -13.04 -14.51 9.99
N ASN A 284 -12.14 -14.79 9.05
CA ASN A 284 -11.77 -16.15 8.72
C ASN A 284 -10.42 -16.24 7.95
N ARG A 285 -9.88 -17.45 7.89
CA ARG A 285 -8.61 -17.76 7.19
C ARG A 285 -8.60 -17.39 5.71
N ARG A 286 -9.74 -17.37 5.02
CA ARG A 286 -9.82 -17.00 3.60
C ARG A 286 -9.55 -15.52 3.39
N GLN A 287 -10.02 -14.67 4.31
CA GLN A 287 -9.70 -13.24 4.28
C GLN A 287 -8.21 -12.98 4.51
N VAL A 288 -7.56 -13.74 5.42
CA VAL A 288 -6.11 -13.66 5.62
C VAL A 288 -5.37 -14.04 4.33
N ALA A 289 -5.75 -15.16 3.70
CA ALA A 289 -5.15 -15.61 2.46
C ALA A 289 -5.36 -14.60 1.31
N ALA A 290 -6.54 -14.02 1.18
CA ALA A 290 -6.82 -12.99 0.19
C ALA A 290 -6.00 -11.72 0.45
N TYR A 291 -5.91 -11.28 1.70
CA TYR A 291 -5.09 -10.12 2.07
C TYR A 291 -3.59 -10.34 1.85
N ALA A 292 -3.11 -11.56 2.07
CA ALA A 292 -1.73 -11.94 1.75
C ALA A 292 -1.48 -12.20 0.25
N GLY A 293 -2.51 -12.15 -0.60
CA GLY A 293 -2.36 -12.47 -2.02
C GLY A 293 -2.17 -13.96 -2.32
N LEU A 294 -2.51 -14.82 -1.35
CA LEU A 294 -2.36 -16.28 -1.42
C LEU A 294 -3.68 -17.01 -1.77
N ALA A 295 -4.74 -16.25 -2.04
CA ALA A 295 -6.02 -16.84 -2.43
C ALA A 295 -5.88 -17.55 -3.79
N PRO A 296 -6.42 -18.77 -3.95
CA PRO A 296 -6.44 -19.45 -5.23
C PRO A 296 -7.30 -18.66 -6.25
N THR A 297 -6.89 -18.69 -7.51
CA THR A 297 -7.58 -18.01 -8.62
C THR A 297 -8.06 -19.02 -9.66
N PRO A 298 -9.07 -19.83 -9.34
CA PRO A 298 -9.60 -20.78 -10.31
C PRO A 298 -10.27 -20.04 -11.46
N TRP A 299 -10.00 -20.48 -12.67
CA TRP A 299 -10.73 -20.06 -13.87
C TRP A 299 -11.73 -21.15 -14.23
N GLN A 300 -13.01 -20.88 -13.99
CA GLN A 300 -14.09 -21.81 -14.33
C GLN A 300 -15.08 -21.12 -15.26
N SER A 301 -15.21 -21.61 -16.48
CA SER A 301 -16.16 -21.11 -17.47
C SER A 301 -16.62 -22.28 -18.36
N GLY A 302 -17.87 -22.68 -18.23
CA GLY A 302 -18.43 -23.83 -18.95
C GLY A 302 -17.65 -25.12 -18.66
N SER A 303 -17.11 -25.76 -19.69
CA SER A 303 -16.30 -26.98 -19.59
C SER A 303 -14.81 -26.73 -19.20
N VAL A 304 -14.39 -25.45 -19.15
CA VAL A 304 -13.00 -25.10 -18.82
C VAL A 304 -12.85 -24.94 -17.31
N ASN A 305 -12.04 -25.79 -16.70
CA ASN A 305 -11.63 -25.67 -15.30
C ASN A 305 -10.11 -25.63 -15.26
N ARG A 306 -9.54 -24.44 -14.98
CA ARG A 306 -8.10 -24.20 -14.94
C ARG A 306 -7.70 -23.50 -13.66
N GLU A 307 -6.75 -24.05 -12.92
CA GLU A 307 -6.06 -23.39 -11.84
C GLU A 307 -5.05 -22.36 -12.41
N GLN A 308 -5.13 -21.10 -11.92
CA GLN A 308 -4.19 -20.03 -12.31
C GLN A 308 -3.15 -19.72 -11.23
N GLY A 309 -3.10 -20.55 -10.18
CA GLY A 309 -2.25 -20.33 -9.02
C GLY A 309 -2.84 -19.34 -8.01
N ILE A 310 -1.98 -18.59 -7.32
CA ILE A 310 -2.39 -17.62 -6.30
C ILE A 310 -2.61 -16.23 -6.90
N SER A 311 -3.44 -15.42 -6.26
CA SER A 311 -3.88 -14.12 -6.79
C SER A 311 -2.76 -13.09 -6.94
N GLN A 312 -1.72 -13.16 -6.12
CA GLN A 312 -0.62 -12.19 -6.00
C GLN A 312 -1.10 -10.73 -5.76
N SER A 313 -2.39 -10.52 -5.63
CA SER A 313 -3.00 -9.24 -5.25
C SER A 313 -3.18 -9.21 -3.74
N GLY A 314 -2.68 -8.17 -3.07
CA GLY A 314 -2.75 -8.06 -1.62
C GLY A 314 -1.49 -7.43 -1.04
N ASN A 315 -1.20 -7.70 0.23
CA ASN A 315 0.01 -7.19 0.89
C ASN A 315 1.26 -8.00 0.46
N PRO A 316 2.13 -7.46 -0.42
CA PRO A 316 3.27 -8.21 -0.95
C PRO A 316 4.33 -8.53 0.11
N ARG A 317 4.37 -7.78 1.23
CA ARG A 317 5.30 -8.07 2.34
C ARG A 317 4.87 -9.28 3.11
N LEU A 318 3.58 -9.36 3.42
CA LEU A 318 2.99 -10.51 4.08
C LEU A 318 3.08 -11.76 3.20
N SER A 319 2.77 -11.64 1.92
CA SER A 319 2.90 -12.71 0.92
C SER A 319 4.31 -13.29 0.89
N GLN A 320 5.31 -12.43 0.77
CA GLN A 320 6.72 -12.84 0.72
C GLN A 320 7.14 -13.55 2.00
N SER A 321 6.81 -12.98 3.16
CA SER A 321 7.17 -13.57 4.45
C SER A 321 6.54 -14.95 4.67
N ILE A 322 5.27 -15.12 4.29
CA ILE A 322 4.60 -16.43 4.39
C ILE A 322 5.23 -17.45 3.43
N SER A 323 5.55 -17.05 2.20
CA SER A 323 6.20 -17.92 1.22
C SER A 323 7.59 -18.36 1.66
N GLU A 324 8.38 -17.45 2.21
CA GLU A 324 9.73 -17.75 2.75
C GLU A 324 9.68 -18.67 3.97
N ALA A 325 8.67 -18.53 4.83
CA ALA A 325 8.47 -19.43 5.97
C ALA A 325 8.00 -20.81 5.52
N GLY A 326 7.11 -20.90 4.54
CA GLY A 326 6.63 -22.18 3.99
C GLY A 326 7.69 -22.99 3.26
N CYS A 327 8.76 -22.36 2.75
CA CYS A 327 9.91 -23.03 2.14
C CYS A 327 10.90 -23.59 3.18
N ARG A 328 10.74 -23.28 4.48
CA ARG A 328 11.64 -23.73 5.56
C ARG A 328 11.03 -24.83 6.45
N VAL A 329 9.80 -25.20 6.17
CA VAL A 329 9.07 -26.32 6.79
C VAL A 329 8.98 -27.49 5.82
#